data_451b203974417ba894a6ab2a90ed3350
#
_entry.id   451b203974417ba894a6ab2a90ed3350
#
_cell.length_a   1.000
_cell.length_b   1.000
_cell.length_c   1.000
_cell.angle_alpha   90.00
_cell.angle_beta   90.00
_cell.angle_gamma   90.00
#
_symmetry.space_group_name_H-M   'P 1'
#
loop_
_entity.id
_entity.type
_entity.pdbx_description
1 polymer ?
#
loop_
_entity_poly.entity_id
_entity_poly.type
_entity_poly.pdbx_seq_one_letter_code
_entity_poly.pdbx_strand_id
1 'polypeptide(L)'
;SINGKRRTDKENLLISFMGVGEPLLNLKLIEDVYRKEDLIREKLGYKNIGYALATMMPNDNIIKLGEMVNSLDMPLKVHFSLHNPIDVKRYELIPSTKVSVQDALAYLVSYRNLLQKNEVLMGKYVKLHSNNDPIEIHYTLINGVNDDMKELDRMCKLLDRYNITIKFIRFNPINELEISKNEQLWVREISNRVPNIRIKTYSPPGREVGSSCGEFTKHFYHMEIETEEQREEFDTWKVKHLVKE
;
A
#
# COMPACT_ATOMS: atom_id res chain seq x y z
N SER A 1 -25.96 5.01 0.81
CA SER A 1 -26.86 5.74 -0.09
C SER A 1 -28.04 6.26 0.72
N ILE A 2 -28.13 7.56 0.85
CA ILE A 2 -29.19 8.25 1.62
C ILE A 2 -30.58 8.11 0.96
N ASN A 3 -30.71 7.55 -0.24
CA ASN A 3 -31.98 7.49 -0.96
C ASN A 3 -32.32 6.15 -1.62
N GLY A 4 -31.85 5.02 -1.13
CA GLY A 4 -32.33 3.70 -1.56
C GLY A 4 -32.28 3.36 -3.05
N LYS A 5 -31.84 4.25 -3.93
CA LYS A 5 -31.64 3.95 -5.34
C LYS A 5 -30.32 3.17 -5.50
N ARG A 6 -30.40 1.86 -5.74
CA ARG A 6 -29.28 1.08 -6.27
C ARG A 6 -28.78 1.79 -7.52
N ARG A 7 -27.52 2.20 -7.54
CA ARG A 7 -26.85 2.60 -8.79
C ARG A 7 -26.86 1.37 -9.70
N THR A 8 -27.59 1.40 -10.78
CA THR A 8 -27.73 0.28 -11.72
C THR A 8 -26.52 0.09 -12.64
N ASP A 9 -25.58 1.06 -12.68
CA ASP A 9 -24.40 1.02 -13.54
C ASP A 9 -23.12 1.18 -12.73
N LYS A 10 -22.71 0.10 -12.05
CA LYS A 10 -21.43 0.03 -11.35
C LYS A 10 -20.36 -0.45 -12.35
N GLU A 11 -19.52 0.47 -12.81
CA GLU A 11 -18.52 0.13 -13.82
C GLU A 11 -17.33 -0.60 -13.22
N ASN A 12 -16.67 0.00 -12.24
CA ASN A 12 -15.40 -0.50 -11.71
C ASN A 12 -15.44 -0.68 -10.19
N LEU A 13 -14.92 -1.78 -9.71
CA LEU A 13 -14.61 -2.07 -8.30
C LEU A 13 -13.10 -2.21 -8.16
N LEU A 14 -12.50 -1.57 -7.15
CA LEU A 14 -11.13 -1.83 -6.73
C LEU A 14 -11.16 -2.58 -5.39
N ILE A 15 -10.64 -3.80 -5.37
CA ILE A 15 -10.40 -4.58 -4.16
C ILE A 15 -8.98 -4.28 -3.68
N SER A 16 -8.87 -3.76 -2.45
CA SER A 16 -7.59 -3.34 -1.89
C SER A 16 -7.21 -4.19 -0.69
N PHE A 17 -6.06 -4.86 -0.76
CA PHE A 17 -5.43 -5.57 0.35
C PHE A 17 -4.54 -4.58 1.12
N MET A 18 -5.18 -3.74 1.93
CA MET A 18 -4.56 -2.64 2.67
C MET A 18 -5.22 -2.49 4.04
N GLY A 19 -4.51 -1.88 4.98
CA GLY A 19 -5.07 -1.48 6.28
C GLY A 19 -4.59 -2.32 7.43
N VAL A 20 -4.84 -3.61 7.45
CA VAL A 20 -4.41 -4.51 8.54
C VAL A 20 -3.63 -5.69 7.99
N GLY A 21 -2.49 -5.99 8.59
CA GLY A 21 -1.61 -7.08 8.19
C GLY A 21 -0.70 -6.76 7.00
N GLU A 22 0.04 -7.78 6.57
CA GLU A 22 0.99 -7.71 5.46
C GLU A 22 0.60 -8.73 4.36
N PRO A 23 0.12 -8.26 3.20
CA PRO A 23 -0.41 -9.14 2.15
C PRO A 23 0.61 -10.16 1.62
N LEU A 24 1.90 -9.82 1.56
CA LEU A 24 2.93 -10.74 1.09
C LEU A 24 3.17 -11.94 2.02
N LEU A 25 2.64 -11.91 3.24
CA LEU A 25 2.67 -13.06 4.15
C LEU A 25 1.48 -14.02 3.93
N ASN A 26 0.48 -13.63 3.11
CA ASN A 26 -0.70 -14.45 2.86
C ASN A 26 -1.14 -14.38 1.39
N LEU A 27 -0.29 -14.88 0.48
CA LEU A 27 -0.57 -14.91 -0.96
C LEU A 27 -1.81 -15.74 -1.30
N LYS A 28 -2.06 -16.79 -0.50
CA LYS A 28 -3.25 -17.63 -0.69
C LYS A 28 -4.56 -16.85 -0.54
N LEU A 29 -4.65 -15.93 0.40
CA LEU A 29 -5.83 -15.08 0.55
C LEU A 29 -6.06 -14.23 -0.71
N ILE A 30 -5.00 -13.68 -1.29
CA ILE A 30 -5.08 -12.88 -2.52
C ILE A 30 -5.61 -13.74 -3.67
N GLU A 31 -5.06 -14.93 -3.83
CA GLU A 31 -5.50 -15.91 -4.84
C GLU A 31 -6.96 -16.34 -4.64
N ASP A 32 -7.34 -16.67 -3.42
CA ASP A 32 -8.69 -17.12 -3.08
C ASP A 32 -9.75 -16.02 -3.36
N VAL A 33 -9.44 -14.77 -3.09
CA VAL A 33 -10.30 -13.63 -3.43
C VAL A 33 -10.43 -13.49 -4.95
N TYR A 34 -9.31 -13.58 -5.69
CA TYR A 34 -9.34 -13.49 -7.15
C TYR A 34 -10.15 -14.63 -7.78
N ARG A 35 -9.97 -15.87 -7.33
CA ARG A 35 -10.74 -17.03 -7.82
C ARG A 35 -12.25 -16.93 -7.58
N LYS A 36 -12.68 -16.03 -6.69
CA LYS A 36 -14.09 -15.70 -6.43
C LYS A 36 -14.57 -14.47 -7.19
N GLU A 37 -13.80 -13.96 -8.16
CA GLU A 37 -14.15 -12.74 -8.90
C GLU A 37 -15.53 -12.79 -9.54
N ASP A 38 -15.89 -13.90 -10.17
CA ASP A 38 -17.19 -14.04 -10.82
C ASP A 38 -18.34 -14.00 -9.82
N LEU A 39 -18.18 -14.62 -8.65
CA LEU A 39 -19.15 -14.53 -7.56
C LEU A 39 -19.28 -13.10 -7.02
N ILE A 40 -18.16 -12.40 -6.87
CA ILE A 40 -18.15 -10.99 -6.44
C ILE A 40 -18.84 -10.11 -7.47
N ARG A 41 -18.57 -10.33 -8.74
CA ARG A 41 -19.16 -9.64 -9.88
C ARG A 41 -20.67 -9.84 -9.90
N GLU A 42 -21.15 -11.09 -9.79
CA GLU A 42 -22.57 -11.44 -9.73
C GLU A 42 -23.27 -10.81 -8.54
N LYS A 43 -22.71 -10.94 -7.34
CA LYS A 43 -23.30 -10.44 -6.10
C LYS A 43 -23.36 -8.93 -6.00
N LEU A 44 -22.33 -8.23 -6.47
CA LEU A 44 -22.18 -6.79 -6.32
C LEU A 44 -22.55 -5.98 -7.57
N GLY A 45 -22.67 -6.62 -8.74
CA GLY A 45 -23.11 -6.00 -9.99
C GLY A 45 -22.07 -5.08 -10.64
N TYR A 46 -20.76 -5.30 -10.39
CA TYR A 46 -19.69 -4.55 -11.06
C TYR A 46 -19.26 -5.22 -12.35
N LYS A 47 -18.97 -4.41 -13.39
CA LYS A 47 -18.50 -4.92 -14.69
C LYS A 47 -17.03 -5.29 -14.66
N ASN A 48 -16.20 -4.48 -14.03
CA ASN A 48 -14.76 -4.67 -13.97
C ASN A 48 -14.28 -4.65 -12.52
N ILE A 49 -13.36 -5.56 -12.19
CA ILE A 49 -12.76 -5.65 -10.86
C ILE A 49 -11.25 -5.54 -11.00
N GLY A 50 -10.67 -4.55 -10.35
CA GLY A 50 -9.23 -4.36 -10.22
C GLY A 50 -8.77 -4.67 -8.82
N TYR A 51 -7.46 -4.86 -8.68
CA TYR A 51 -6.85 -5.25 -7.41
C TYR A 51 -5.67 -4.34 -7.07
N ALA A 52 -5.49 -4.06 -5.79
CA ALA A 52 -4.32 -3.36 -5.30
C ALA A 52 -3.89 -3.94 -3.94
N LEU A 53 -2.61 -3.94 -3.67
CA LEU A 53 -2.08 -4.23 -2.34
C LEU A 53 -1.06 -3.17 -1.92
N ALA A 54 -0.91 -2.98 -0.60
CA ALA A 54 0.20 -2.25 -0.03
C ALA A 54 1.07 -3.19 0.79
N THR A 55 2.38 -3.09 0.62
CA THR A 55 3.35 -3.94 1.30
C THR A 55 4.55 -3.14 1.79
N MET A 56 5.06 -3.50 2.96
CA MET A 56 6.37 -3.04 3.44
C MET A 56 7.52 -3.92 2.95
N MET A 57 7.25 -4.94 2.13
CA MET A 57 8.22 -5.90 1.61
C MET A 57 9.01 -6.59 2.74
N PRO A 58 8.36 -7.42 3.57
CA PRO A 58 9.03 -8.10 4.68
C PRO A 58 10.02 -9.17 4.20
N ASN A 59 9.80 -9.71 3.01
CA ASN A 59 10.60 -10.75 2.35
C ASN A 59 10.47 -10.65 0.82
N ASP A 60 10.98 -11.64 0.11
CA ASP A 60 10.98 -11.77 -1.35
C ASP A 60 9.71 -12.39 -1.96
N ASN A 61 8.66 -12.58 -1.20
CA ASN A 61 7.40 -13.18 -1.69
C ASN A 61 6.74 -12.40 -2.85
N ILE A 62 7.19 -11.17 -3.12
CA ILE A 62 6.79 -10.41 -4.32
C ILE A 62 7.11 -11.18 -5.62
N ILE A 63 8.15 -12.02 -5.62
CA ILE A 63 8.51 -12.88 -6.77
C ILE A 63 7.38 -13.88 -7.01
N LYS A 64 7.00 -14.62 -5.97
CA LYS A 64 5.89 -15.59 -6.03
C LYS A 64 4.56 -14.92 -6.36
N LEU A 65 4.33 -13.71 -5.80
CA LEU A 65 3.17 -12.91 -6.15
C LEU A 65 3.15 -12.59 -7.65
N GLY A 66 4.29 -12.18 -8.23
CA GLY A 66 4.40 -11.88 -9.66
C GLY A 66 4.06 -13.09 -10.54
N GLU A 67 4.59 -14.25 -10.21
CA GLU A 67 4.30 -15.51 -10.92
C GLU A 67 2.82 -15.86 -10.85
N MET A 68 2.21 -15.79 -9.67
CA MET A 68 0.80 -16.07 -9.45
C MET A 68 -0.10 -15.08 -10.22
N VAL A 69 0.16 -13.80 -10.11
CA VAL A 69 -0.60 -12.72 -10.76
C VAL A 69 -0.51 -12.85 -12.29
N ASN A 70 0.67 -13.14 -12.81
CA ASN A 70 0.90 -13.33 -14.24
C ASN A 70 0.18 -14.58 -14.78
N SER A 71 0.21 -15.70 -14.03
CA SER A 71 -0.46 -16.95 -14.44
C SER A 71 -1.99 -16.86 -14.40
N LEU A 72 -2.53 -15.97 -13.57
CA LEU A 72 -3.97 -15.77 -13.40
C LEU A 72 -4.51 -14.60 -14.24
N ASP A 73 -3.68 -13.86 -14.96
CA ASP A 73 -4.04 -12.60 -15.63
C ASP A 73 -4.73 -11.60 -14.67
N MET A 74 -4.29 -11.55 -13.41
CA MET A 74 -4.88 -10.72 -12.37
C MET A 74 -4.37 -9.28 -12.47
N PRO A 75 -5.22 -8.25 -12.68
CA PRO A 75 -4.78 -6.86 -12.81
C PRO A 75 -4.46 -6.24 -11.45
N LEU A 76 -3.38 -6.69 -10.80
CA LEU A 76 -2.97 -6.29 -9.46
C LEU A 76 -1.93 -5.18 -9.48
N LYS A 77 -2.20 -4.09 -8.77
CA LYS A 77 -1.26 -3.00 -8.50
C LYS A 77 -0.57 -3.18 -7.15
N VAL A 78 0.74 -3.01 -7.13
CA VAL A 78 1.56 -3.07 -5.91
C VAL A 78 1.96 -1.66 -5.47
N HIS A 79 1.63 -1.31 -4.23
CA HIS A 79 2.08 -0.10 -3.54
C HIS A 79 3.14 -0.48 -2.52
N PHE A 80 4.35 0.01 -2.71
CA PHE A 80 5.48 -0.27 -1.83
C PHE A 80 5.62 0.81 -0.76
N SER A 81 5.37 0.46 0.49
CA SER A 81 5.56 1.31 1.66
C SER A 81 7.05 1.44 1.97
N LEU A 82 7.71 2.41 1.33
CA LEU A 82 9.16 2.62 1.47
C LEU A 82 9.52 3.33 2.78
N HIS A 83 8.90 4.48 3.03
CA HIS A 83 8.98 5.36 4.21
C HIS A 83 10.38 5.80 4.67
N ASN A 84 11.46 5.18 4.22
CA ASN A 84 12.83 5.71 4.30
C ASN A 84 13.71 5.09 3.20
N PRO A 85 14.48 5.90 2.43
CA PRO A 85 15.35 5.42 1.35
C PRO A 85 16.71 4.90 1.84
N ILE A 86 16.99 4.96 3.15
CA ILE A 86 18.22 4.51 3.81
C ILE A 86 17.91 3.28 4.66
N ASP A 87 18.52 2.15 4.37
CA ASP A 87 18.21 0.85 4.96
C ASP A 87 18.18 0.87 6.50
N VAL A 88 19.23 1.38 7.15
CA VAL A 88 19.31 1.42 8.61
C VAL A 88 18.12 2.17 9.21
N LYS A 89 17.82 3.37 8.71
CA LYS A 89 16.67 4.17 9.16
C LYS A 89 15.34 3.51 8.83
N ARG A 90 15.27 2.82 7.69
CA ARG A 90 14.08 2.07 7.31
C ARG A 90 13.80 0.91 8.24
N TYR A 91 14.85 0.18 8.65
CA TYR A 91 14.71 -0.93 9.60
C TYR A 91 14.32 -0.46 11.00
N GLU A 92 14.77 0.71 11.42
CA GLU A 92 14.32 1.35 12.66
C GLU A 92 12.83 1.72 12.60
N LEU A 93 12.39 2.26 11.46
CA LEU A 93 11.00 2.69 11.25
C LEU A 93 10.05 1.51 11.00
N ILE A 94 10.53 0.47 10.33
CA ILE A 94 9.75 -0.73 9.95
C ILE A 94 10.56 -1.99 10.32
N PRO A 95 10.62 -2.40 11.58
CA PRO A 95 11.47 -3.50 12.04
C PRO A 95 11.14 -4.88 11.44
N SER A 96 9.93 -5.04 10.90
CA SER A 96 9.46 -6.29 10.28
C SER A 96 10.02 -6.55 8.89
N THR A 97 10.59 -5.55 8.22
CA THR A 97 11.25 -5.76 6.92
C THR A 97 12.70 -6.21 7.11
N LYS A 98 13.13 -7.15 6.24
CA LYS A 98 14.51 -7.63 6.16
C LYS A 98 15.13 -7.45 4.79
N VAL A 99 14.35 -6.91 3.84
CA VAL A 99 14.77 -6.67 2.46
C VAL A 99 15.39 -5.27 2.35
N SER A 100 16.55 -5.16 1.75
CA SER A 100 17.18 -3.86 1.48
C SER A 100 16.32 -3.03 0.53
N VAL A 101 16.45 -1.71 0.59
CA VAL A 101 15.75 -0.80 -0.33
C VAL A 101 16.10 -1.11 -1.79
N GLN A 102 17.36 -1.42 -2.08
CA GLN A 102 17.79 -1.75 -3.44
C GLN A 102 17.17 -3.04 -3.94
N ASP A 103 17.16 -4.10 -3.13
CA ASP A 103 16.55 -5.37 -3.49
C ASP A 103 15.03 -5.23 -3.65
N ALA A 104 14.37 -4.52 -2.74
CA ALA A 104 12.94 -4.27 -2.83
C ALA A 104 12.56 -3.54 -4.15
N LEU A 105 13.32 -2.52 -4.54
CA LEU A 105 13.08 -1.80 -5.79
C LEU A 105 13.43 -2.67 -7.03
N ALA A 106 14.46 -3.50 -6.95
CA ALA A 106 14.79 -4.46 -8.01
C ALA A 106 13.67 -5.51 -8.19
N TYR A 107 13.13 -6.04 -7.10
CA TYR A 107 11.99 -6.97 -7.14
C TYR A 107 10.74 -6.31 -7.73
N LEU A 108 10.45 -5.06 -7.37
CA LEU A 108 9.33 -4.31 -7.95
C LEU A 108 9.49 -4.12 -9.46
N VAL A 109 10.68 -3.75 -9.92
CA VAL A 109 10.96 -3.62 -11.36
C VAL A 109 10.81 -4.97 -12.07
N SER A 110 11.27 -6.07 -11.45
CA SER A 110 11.09 -7.42 -12.00
C SER A 110 9.62 -7.79 -12.10
N TYR A 111 8.81 -7.48 -11.07
CA TYR A 111 7.36 -7.63 -11.08
C TYR A 111 6.72 -6.85 -12.23
N ARG A 112 7.03 -5.55 -12.35
CA ARG A 112 6.55 -4.69 -13.45
C ARG A 112 6.88 -5.29 -14.82
N ASN A 113 8.14 -5.66 -15.03
CA ASN A 113 8.61 -6.19 -16.31
C ASN A 113 7.94 -7.53 -16.67
N LEU A 114 7.65 -8.36 -15.67
CA LEU A 114 6.92 -9.62 -15.87
C LEU A 114 5.49 -9.34 -16.34
N LEU A 115 4.76 -8.46 -15.65
CA LEU A 115 3.38 -8.15 -16.00
C LEU A 115 3.27 -7.44 -17.35
N GLN A 116 4.18 -6.52 -17.66
CA GLN A 116 4.16 -5.76 -18.91
C GLN A 116 4.38 -6.62 -20.15
N LYS A 117 4.93 -7.83 -20.02
CA LYS A 117 5.03 -8.80 -21.11
C LYS A 117 3.73 -9.58 -21.36
N ASN A 118 2.78 -9.54 -20.43
CA ASN A 118 1.50 -10.23 -20.54
C ASN A 118 0.42 -9.26 -21.09
N GLU A 119 0.19 -9.30 -22.38
CA GLU A 119 -0.75 -8.39 -23.06
C GLU A 119 -2.18 -8.53 -22.55
N VAL A 120 -2.62 -9.76 -22.23
CA VAL A 120 -3.98 -10.03 -21.70
C VAL A 120 -4.16 -9.36 -20.35
N LEU A 121 -3.21 -9.57 -19.44
CA LEU A 121 -3.20 -8.93 -18.11
C LEU A 121 -3.18 -7.41 -18.24
N MET A 122 -2.26 -6.88 -19.03
CA MET A 122 -2.13 -5.43 -19.20
C MET A 122 -3.35 -4.81 -19.89
N GLY A 123 -4.02 -5.51 -20.79
CA GLY A 123 -5.30 -5.11 -21.36
C GLY A 123 -6.41 -4.96 -20.31
N LYS A 124 -6.46 -5.85 -19.30
CA LYS A 124 -7.34 -5.71 -18.14
C LYS A 124 -6.89 -4.56 -17.24
N TYR A 125 -5.57 -4.47 -16.98
CA TYR A 125 -4.99 -3.50 -16.05
C TYR A 125 -5.28 -2.04 -16.47
N VAL A 126 -5.05 -1.67 -17.73
CA VAL A 126 -5.22 -0.28 -18.20
C VAL A 126 -6.67 0.19 -18.19
N LYS A 127 -7.64 -0.73 -18.23
CA LYS A 127 -9.08 -0.41 -18.10
C LYS A 127 -9.46 0.01 -16.69
N LEU A 128 -8.67 -0.39 -15.70
CA LEU A 128 -9.01 -0.30 -14.28
C LEU A 128 -8.16 0.72 -13.51
N HIS A 129 -6.96 0.98 -14.00
CA HIS A 129 -5.99 1.85 -13.35
C HIS A 129 -5.68 3.08 -14.22
N SER A 130 -5.44 4.20 -13.59
CA SER A 130 -5.21 5.49 -14.28
C SER A 130 -3.87 5.57 -15.03
N ASN A 131 -3.03 4.55 -14.94
CA ASN A 131 -1.77 4.42 -15.64
C ASN A 131 -1.49 2.96 -15.97
N ASN A 132 -0.48 2.71 -16.80
CA ASN A 132 -0.02 1.38 -17.19
C ASN A 132 1.14 0.85 -16.33
N ASP A 133 1.46 1.48 -15.20
CA ASP A 133 2.51 1.04 -14.28
C ASP A 133 1.91 0.29 -13.09
N PRO A 134 2.16 -1.04 -12.98
CA PRO A 134 1.60 -1.87 -11.91
C PRO A 134 2.30 -1.70 -10.55
N ILE A 135 3.25 -0.79 -10.43
CA ILE A 135 3.98 -0.50 -9.19
C ILE A 135 3.95 0.98 -8.85
N GLU A 136 3.98 1.30 -7.55
CA GLU A 136 4.03 2.67 -7.06
C GLU A 136 4.72 2.69 -5.68
N ILE A 137 5.63 3.62 -5.45
CA ILE A 137 6.21 3.85 -4.12
C ILE A 137 5.26 4.73 -3.31
N HIS A 138 4.92 4.29 -2.09
CA HIS A 138 4.27 5.09 -1.08
C HIS A 138 5.30 5.62 -0.09
N TYR A 139 5.23 6.91 0.17
CA TYR A 139 6.11 7.59 1.10
C TYR A 139 5.33 8.55 1.99
N THR A 140 5.48 8.42 3.29
CA THR A 140 4.86 9.28 4.28
C THR A 140 5.95 10.09 4.95
N LEU A 141 5.92 11.41 4.79
CA LEU A 141 6.88 12.32 5.42
C LEU A 141 6.50 12.61 6.87
N ILE A 142 7.42 12.30 7.79
CA ILE A 142 7.27 12.50 9.24
C ILE A 142 8.35 13.47 9.68
N ASN A 143 7.93 14.55 10.37
CA ASN A 143 8.81 15.63 10.80
C ASN A 143 9.97 15.12 11.66
N GLY A 144 11.21 15.43 11.26
CA GLY A 144 12.44 15.07 11.96
C GLY A 144 12.79 13.57 11.95
N VAL A 145 12.03 12.72 11.23
CA VAL A 145 12.25 11.26 11.17
C VAL A 145 12.81 10.82 9.82
N ASN A 146 12.16 11.23 8.74
CA ASN A 146 12.49 10.75 7.40
C ASN A 146 12.35 11.86 6.32
N ASP A 147 12.48 13.11 6.72
CA ASP A 147 12.21 14.28 5.89
C ASP A 147 13.42 15.22 5.70
N ASP A 148 14.63 14.73 6.00
CA ASP A 148 15.85 15.53 5.85
C ASP A 148 16.44 15.49 4.42
N MET A 149 17.48 16.29 4.18
CA MET A 149 18.12 16.41 2.86
C MET A 149 18.88 15.16 2.44
N LYS A 150 19.34 14.31 3.39
CA LYS A 150 20.06 13.07 3.05
C LYS A 150 19.09 12.03 2.50
N GLU A 151 17.90 11.92 3.13
CA GLU A 151 16.82 11.08 2.61
C GLU A 151 16.35 11.57 1.24
N LEU A 152 16.19 12.89 1.05
CA LEU A 152 15.81 13.47 -0.24
C LEU A 152 16.83 13.15 -1.33
N ASP A 153 18.12 13.37 -1.05
CA ASP A 153 19.21 13.06 -2.00
C ASP A 153 19.22 11.58 -2.38
N ARG A 154 19.05 10.70 -1.40
CA ARG A 154 18.99 9.26 -1.64
C ARG A 154 17.74 8.88 -2.44
N MET A 155 16.59 9.49 -2.12
CA MET A 155 15.34 9.28 -2.85
C MET A 155 15.47 9.66 -4.32
N CYS A 156 16.02 10.85 -4.63
CA CYS A 156 16.22 11.28 -6.00
C CYS A 156 17.07 10.28 -6.80
N LYS A 157 18.18 9.77 -6.22
CA LYS A 157 19.03 8.76 -6.87
C LYS A 157 18.28 7.44 -7.14
N LEU A 158 17.41 7.01 -6.21
CA LEU A 158 16.61 5.81 -6.40
C LEU A 158 15.54 6.01 -7.48
N LEU A 159 14.84 7.12 -7.47
CA LEU A 159 13.81 7.44 -8.46
C LEU A 159 14.39 7.57 -9.87
N ASP A 160 15.54 8.22 -10.01
CA ASP A 160 16.26 8.32 -11.28
C ASP A 160 16.66 6.93 -11.82
N ARG A 161 17.19 6.07 -10.93
CA ARG A 161 17.65 4.73 -11.32
C ARG A 161 16.53 3.78 -11.69
N TYR A 162 15.45 3.75 -10.93
CA TYR A 162 14.40 2.72 -11.05
C TYR A 162 13.16 3.19 -11.80
N ASN A 163 12.98 4.48 -11.98
CA ASN A 163 11.85 5.13 -12.65
C ASN A 163 10.49 4.59 -12.18
N ILE A 164 10.21 4.71 -10.89
CA ILE A 164 8.96 4.26 -10.27
C ILE A 164 8.19 5.47 -9.76
N THR A 165 6.92 5.58 -10.14
CA THR A 165 6.01 6.62 -9.61
C THR A 165 6.08 6.68 -8.08
N ILE A 166 6.25 7.87 -7.52
CA ILE A 166 6.18 8.09 -6.06
C ILE A 166 4.88 8.79 -5.69
N LYS A 167 4.27 8.32 -4.61
CA LYS A 167 3.07 8.92 -4.01
C LYS A 167 3.34 9.30 -2.57
N PHE A 168 3.29 10.59 -2.29
CA PHE A 168 3.32 11.09 -0.93
C PHE A 168 1.95 10.94 -0.31
N ILE A 169 1.90 10.26 0.83
CA ILE A 169 0.70 10.08 1.63
C ILE A 169 0.85 10.93 2.87
N ARG A 170 -0.10 11.84 3.10
CA ARG A 170 -0.07 12.70 4.27
C ARG A 170 -0.13 11.86 5.54
N PHE A 171 0.82 12.11 6.44
CA PHE A 171 0.90 11.43 7.72
C PHE A 171 -0.30 11.74 8.62
N ASN A 172 -0.84 10.72 9.27
CA ASN A 172 -1.78 10.90 10.37
C ASN A 172 -0.99 10.90 11.66
N PRO A 173 -0.95 12.03 12.41
CA PRO A 173 -0.16 12.13 13.64
C PRO A 173 -0.52 11.05 14.64
N ILE A 174 0.48 10.37 15.17
CA ILE A 174 0.37 9.33 16.19
C ILE A 174 1.39 9.66 17.27
N ASN A 175 0.97 9.69 18.51
CA ASN A 175 1.81 10.08 19.65
C ASN A 175 2.45 11.48 19.44
N GLU A 176 3.75 11.60 19.67
CA GLU A 176 4.53 12.83 19.51
C GLU A 176 5.00 13.08 18.06
N LEU A 177 4.68 12.19 17.13
CA LEU A 177 5.09 12.34 15.74
C LEU A 177 4.20 13.34 15.01
N GLU A 178 4.82 14.25 14.28
CA GLU A 178 4.15 15.33 13.56
C GLU A 178 4.23 15.18 12.04
N ILE A 179 3.31 15.86 11.36
CA ILE A 179 3.35 15.97 9.90
C ILE A 179 4.55 16.81 9.50
N SER A 180 5.34 16.33 8.56
CA SER A 180 6.42 17.11 7.98
C SER A 180 5.89 18.36 7.25
N LYS A 181 6.60 19.47 7.41
CA LYS A 181 6.39 20.71 6.65
C LYS A 181 7.15 20.70 5.31
N ASN A 182 7.95 19.67 5.05
CA ASN A 182 8.86 19.59 3.89
C ASN A 182 8.22 18.96 2.63
N GLU A 183 6.94 18.56 2.65
CA GLU A 183 6.31 17.88 1.50
C GLU A 183 6.43 18.69 0.20
N GLN A 184 6.11 19.98 0.24
CA GLN A 184 6.21 20.84 -0.95
C GLN A 184 7.66 21.02 -1.42
N LEU A 185 8.61 21.11 -0.49
CA LEU A 185 10.04 21.14 -0.80
C LEU A 185 10.48 19.86 -1.51
N TRP A 186 10.10 18.69 -0.95
CA TRP A 186 10.42 17.39 -1.53
C TRP A 186 9.85 17.23 -2.93
N VAL A 187 8.57 17.56 -3.14
CA VAL A 187 7.91 17.50 -4.46
C VAL A 187 8.67 18.37 -5.46
N ARG A 188 9.00 19.61 -5.10
CA ARG A 188 9.74 20.55 -5.97
C ARG A 188 11.13 20.02 -6.29
N GLU A 189 11.91 19.61 -5.30
CA GLU A 189 13.28 19.13 -5.48
C GLU A 189 13.33 17.85 -6.32
N ILE A 190 12.41 16.89 -6.08
CA ILE A 190 12.31 15.68 -6.91
C ILE A 190 11.94 16.04 -8.35
N SER A 191 10.95 16.93 -8.56
CA SER A 191 10.56 17.37 -9.90
C SER A 191 11.71 18.03 -10.68
N ASN A 192 12.52 18.81 -9.98
CA ASN A 192 13.68 19.47 -10.60
C ASN A 192 14.82 18.51 -10.93
N ARG A 193 15.08 17.54 -10.07
CA ARG A 193 16.24 16.63 -10.16
C ARG A 193 15.94 15.35 -10.93
N VAL A 194 14.66 14.94 -11.01
CA VAL A 194 14.21 13.74 -11.72
C VAL A 194 12.97 14.10 -12.57
N PRO A 195 13.16 14.87 -13.67
CA PRO A 195 12.05 15.51 -14.38
C PRO A 195 11.05 14.56 -15.02
N ASN A 196 11.43 13.32 -15.28
CA ASN A 196 10.54 12.32 -15.91
C ASN A 196 9.77 11.47 -14.91
N ILE A 197 9.95 11.71 -13.60
CA ILE A 197 9.26 10.93 -12.58
C ILE A 197 7.84 11.44 -12.35
N ARG A 198 6.90 10.53 -12.19
CA ARG A 198 5.54 10.88 -11.81
C ARG A 198 5.44 10.99 -10.29
N ILE A 199 5.03 12.16 -9.81
CA ILE A 199 4.80 12.43 -8.39
C ILE A 199 3.30 12.58 -8.16
N LYS A 200 2.79 11.99 -7.09
CA LYS A 200 1.42 12.13 -6.62
C LYS A 200 1.42 12.54 -5.16
N THR A 201 0.41 13.27 -4.74
CA THR A 201 0.11 13.57 -3.33
C THR A 201 -1.28 13.06 -2.98
N TYR A 202 -1.46 12.61 -1.75
CA TYR A 202 -2.73 12.06 -1.29
C TYR A 202 -2.94 12.36 0.19
N SER A 203 -4.10 12.93 0.50
CA SER A 203 -4.57 13.10 1.87
C SER A 203 -5.67 12.09 2.14
N PRO A 204 -5.45 11.09 3.02
CA PRO A 204 -6.46 10.11 3.36
C PRO A 204 -7.73 10.78 3.90
N PRO A 205 -8.94 10.43 3.44
CA PRO A 205 -10.19 10.85 4.05
C PRO A 205 -10.41 10.18 5.41
N GLY A 206 -11.33 10.72 6.21
CA GLY A 206 -11.77 10.10 7.46
C GLY A 206 -10.93 10.44 8.69
N ARG A 207 -10.00 11.39 8.58
CA ARG A 207 -9.21 11.87 9.75
C ARG A 207 -10.09 12.48 10.82
N GLU A 208 -11.12 13.20 10.41
CA GLU A 208 -12.09 13.87 11.28
C GLU A 208 -12.95 12.90 12.09
N VAL A 209 -13.02 11.64 11.68
CA VAL A 209 -13.81 10.59 12.35
C VAL A 209 -12.94 9.41 12.80
N GLY A 210 -11.62 9.57 12.85
CA GLY A 210 -10.69 8.53 13.30
C GLY A 210 -10.68 7.25 12.47
N SER A 211 -11.07 7.33 11.17
CA SER A 211 -11.16 6.16 10.28
C SER A 211 -10.07 6.12 9.20
N SER A 212 -9.07 6.96 9.30
CA SER A 212 -7.93 6.97 8.38
C SER A 212 -6.99 5.81 8.62
N CYS A 213 -6.16 5.52 7.62
CA CYS A 213 -5.15 4.46 7.67
C CYS A 213 -4.25 4.62 8.91
N GLY A 214 -4.12 3.56 9.72
CA GLY A 214 -3.37 3.57 10.98
C GLY A 214 -4.16 4.02 12.21
N GLU A 215 -5.29 4.70 12.07
CA GLU A 215 -6.09 5.16 13.21
C GLU A 215 -6.88 4.03 13.89
N PHE A 216 -7.22 2.98 13.16
CA PHE A 216 -7.88 1.79 13.73
C PHE A 216 -7.04 1.12 14.83
N THR A 217 -5.73 1.26 14.78
CA THR A 217 -4.83 0.67 15.79
C THR A 217 -4.65 1.59 16.99
N LYS A 218 -4.96 2.89 16.89
CA LYS A 218 -4.85 3.83 18.04
C LYS A 218 -5.67 3.39 19.23
N HIS A 219 -6.91 2.96 19.02
CA HIS A 219 -7.78 2.51 20.09
C HIS A 219 -7.24 1.27 20.81
N PHE A 220 -6.47 0.41 20.12
CA PHE A 220 -5.90 -0.80 20.71
C PHE A 220 -4.55 -0.57 21.38
N TYR A 221 -3.75 0.39 20.91
CA TYR A 221 -2.45 0.71 21.52
C TYR A 221 -2.54 1.69 22.68
N HIS A 222 -3.64 2.45 22.80
CA HIS A 222 -3.89 3.39 23.90
C HIS A 222 -4.92 2.87 24.92
N MET A 223 -5.49 1.68 24.74
CA MET A 223 -6.08 0.98 25.87
C MET A 223 -4.93 0.52 26.77
N GLU A 224 -4.55 1.36 27.72
CA GLU A 224 -3.95 0.84 28.94
C GLU A 224 -4.95 -0.16 29.46
N ILE A 225 -4.59 -1.45 29.43
CA ILE A 225 -5.41 -2.50 29.99
C ILE A 225 -5.27 -2.37 31.50
N GLU A 226 -6.07 -1.48 32.06
CA GLU A 226 -6.04 -1.15 33.48
C GLU A 226 -6.80 -2.17 34.32
N THR A 227 -7.67 -2.96 33.68
CA THR A 227 -8.52 -3.94 34.39
C THR A 227 -8.44 -5.31 33.74
N GLU A 228 -8.66 -6.35 34.54
CA GLU A 228 -8.71 -7.75 34.10
C GLU A 228 -9.85 -8.00 33.10
N GLU A 229 -10.96 -7.29 33.27
CA GLU A 229 -12.13 -7.31 32.40
C GLU A 229 -11.81 -6.76 30.99
N GLN A 230 -11.04 -5.70 30.88
CA GLN A 230 -10.55 -5.15 29.60
C GLN A 230 -9.56 -6.10 28.92
N ARG A 231 -8.78 -6.85 29.70
CA ARG A 231 -7.88 -7.86 29.19
C ARG A 231 -8.64 -9.04 28.61
N GLU A 232 -9.67 -9.52 29.27
CA GLU A 232 -10.56 -10.59 28.80
C GLU A 232 -11.31 -10.17 27.53
N GLU A 233 -11.78 -8.94 27.46
CA GLU A 233 -12.47 -8.38 26.28
C GLU A 233 -11.50 -8.27 25.09
N PHE A 234 -10.26 -7.82 25.30
CA PHE A 234 -9.22 -7.77 24.30
C PHE A 234 -8.79 -9.16 23.82
N ASP A 235 -8.59 -10.11 24.72
CA ASP A 235 -8.22 -11.49 24.39
C ASP A 235 -9.37 -12.22 23.67
N THR A 236 -10.61 -11.97 24.07
CA THR A 236 -11.81 -12.48 23.38
C THR A 236 -11.93 -11.90 21.97
N TRP A 237 -11.69 -10.61 21.82
CA TRP A 237 -11.66 -9.95 20.50
C TRP A 237 -10.53 -10.53 19.64
N LYS A 238 -9.33 -10.69 20.20
CA LYS A 238 -8.14 -11.25 19.53
C LYS A 238 -8.41 -12.67 19.02
N VAL A 239 -8.97 -13.53 19.85
CA VAL A 239 -9.36 -14.91 19.48
C VAL A 239 -10.41 -14.90 18.36
N LYS A 240 -11.40 -14.01 18.44
CA LYS A 240 -12.52 -13.93 17.49
C LYS A 240 -12.10 -13.40 16.11
N HIS A 241 -11.06 -12.54 16.03
CA HIS A 241 -10.71 -11.82 14.83
C HIS A 241 -9.33 -12.15 14.26
N LEU A 242 -8.40 -12.68 15.06
CA LEU A 242 -7.02 -12.95 14.65
C LEU A 242 -6.66 -14.44 14.64
N VAL A 243 -7.43 -15.29 15.32
CA VAL A 243 -7.18 -16.73 15.39
C VAL A 243 -8.40 -17.44 14.79
N LYS A 244 -8.42 -17.56 13.46
CA LYS A 244 -9.08 -18.71 12.80
C LYS A 244 -7.97 -19.45 12.10
N GLU A 245 -7.62 -20.60 12.70
CA GLU A 245 -6.81 -21.65 12.07
C GLU A 245 -7.31 -22.02 10.67
#